data_bbbb2bdde0ef9a08a5198f26006fabd1
#
_entry.id   bbbb2bdde0ef9a08a5198f26006fabd1
#
_cell.length_a   1.000
_cell.length_b   1.000
_cell.length_c   1.000
_cell.angle_alpha   90.00
_cell.angle_beta   90.00
_cell.angle_gamma   90.00
#
_symmetry.space_group_name_H-M   'P 1'
#
loop_
_entity.id
_entity.type
_entity.pdbx_description
1 polymer ?
#
loop_
_entity_poly.entity_id
_entity_poly.type
_entity_poly.pdbx_seq_one_letter_code
_entity_poly.pdbx_strand_id
1 'polypeptide(L)'
;LINPARISEMMQLFKSNLKIPVDFHTHCTPGYGLGAVLSAIVHGVDIVDTNIWNFAGGPAAPAIELIYIFCKKLGIELDVNMEAVAKINKELYTIRKELEAYDAVKQFPNPFNPLTDTLPANIDKLFDDAIAAAKSNNEEALLEACHAIEAYFNFPKPNELVKKAEVPGGMYTNMVAQLKQLNSMDILEDAMKLIP
;
A
#
# COMPACT_ATOMS: atom_id res chain seq x y z
N LEU A 1 10.64 -8.09 -3.49
CA LEU A 1 9.22 -7.78 -3.77
C LEU A 1 8.40 -9.07 -3.85
N ILE A 2 7.21 -9.04 -3.24
CA ILE A 2 6.30 -10.19 -3.25
C ILE A 2 4.94 -9.70 -3.75
N ASN A 3 4.43 -10.35 -4.78
CA ASN A 3 3.12 -10.06 -5.36
C ASN A 3 1.97 -10.68 -4.54
N PRO A 4 0.71 -10.26 -4.71
CA PRO A 4 -0.42 -10.77 -3.94
C PRO A 4 -0.65 -12.29 -4.07
N ALA A 5 -0.42 -12.88 -5.25
CA ALA A 5 -0.58 -14.33 -5.43
C ALA A 5 0.42 -15.11 -4.56
N ARG A 6 1.67 -14.67 -4.53
CA ARG A 6 2.70 -15.27 -3.68
C ARG A 6 2.40 -15.11 -2.19
N ILE A 7 1.82 -13.98 -1.78
CA ILE A 7 1.37 -13.76 -0.40
C ILE A 7 0.29 -14.76 -0.03
N SER A 8 -0.70 -15.00 -0.89
CA SER A 8 -1.74 -16.01 -0.64
C SER A 8 -1.14 -17.38 -0.34
N GLU A 9 -0.20 -17.85 -1.18
CA GLU A 9 0.49 -19.13 -0.98
C GLU A 9 1.27 -19.17 0.35
N MET A 10 2.02 -18.11 0.63
CA MET A 10 2.83 -18.00 1.85
C MET A 10 1.95 -17.98 3.10
N MET A 11 0.86 -17.21 3.12
CA MET A 11 -0.05 -17.14 4.27
C MET A 11 -0.70 -18.48 4.52
N GLN A 12 -1.18 -19.18 3.49
CA GLN A 12 -1.73 -20.54 3.62
C GLN A 12 -0.70 -21.50 4.23
N LEU A 13 0.55 -21.45 3.75
CA LEU A 13 1.63 -22.28 4.28
C LEU A 13 1.94 -21.94 5.75
N PHE A 14 2.08 -20.65 6.08
CA PHE A 14 2.41 -20.21 7.43
C PHE A 14 1.29 -20.54 8.42
N LYS A 15 0.05 -20.21 8.09
CA LYS A 15 -1.10 -20.46 8.97
C LYS A 15 -1.40 -21.95 9.17
N SER A 16 -0.98 -22.80 8.22
CA SER A 16 -1.11 -24.26 8.36
C SER A 16 -0.01 -24.87 9.24
N ASN A 17 1.16 -24.23 9.37
CA ASN A 17 2.33 -24.81 10.01
C ASN A 17 2.83 -24.07 11.25
N LEU A 18 2.58 -22.76 11.35
CA LEU A 18 3.06 -21.93 12.46
C LEU A 18 1.98 -21.79 13.54
N LYS A 19 2.43 -21.79 14.80
CA LYS A 19 1.58 -21.54 15.99
C LYS A 19 1.81 -20.17 16.61
N ILE A 20 2.69 -19.38 16.03
CA ILE A 20 2.99 -18.00 16.44
C ILE A 20 2.24 -17.02 15.54
N PRO A 21 1.95 -15.80 16.02
CA PRO A 21 1.39 -14.76 15.17
C PRO A 21 2.28 -14.47 13.97
N VAL A 22 1.67 -14.21 12.82
CA VAL A 22 2.34 -13.81 11.59
C VAL A 22 2.08 -12.33 11.38
N ASP A 23 3.16 -11.55 11.31
CA ASP A 23 3.14 -10.13 10.97
C ASP A 23 3.53 -9.94 9.51
N PHE A 24 2.77 -9.09 8.80
CA PHE A 24 2.99 -8.79 7.40
C PHE A 24 3.32 -7.32 7.19
N HIS A 25 4.53 -7.07 6.68
CA HIS A 25 5.04 -5.76 6.31
C HIS A 25 5.24 -5.65 4.80
N THR A 26 4.79 -4.54 4.20
CA THR A 26 5.00 -4.24 2.77
C THR A 26 4.98 -2.75 2.49
N HIS A 27 5.46 -2.38 1.29
CA HIS A 27 5.42 -1.01 0.76
C HIS A 27 4.66 -0.97 -0.56
N CYS A 28 4.10 0.20 -0.89
CA CYS A 28 3.29 0.38 -2.10
C CYS A 28 4.13 0.74 -3.35
N THR A 29 5.45 0.91 -3.24
CA THR A 29 6.30 1.39 -4.34
C THR A 29 6.08 0.65 -5.67
N PRO A 30 6.05 -0.70 -5.72
CA PRO A 30 5.84 -1.45 -6.97
C PRO A 30 4.36 -1.55 -7.38
N GLY A 31 3.43 -1.00 -6.57
CA GLY A 31 1.99 -1.13 -6.77
C GLY A 31 1.36 -2.41 -6.22
N TYR A 32 2.09 -3.19 -5.43
CA TYR A 32 1.54 -4.42 -4.83
C TYR A 32 0.95 -4.23 -3.44
N GLY A 33 1.35 -3.16 -2.73
CA GLY A 33 1.15 -3.01 -1.28
C GLY A 33 -0.27 -3.25 -0.82
N LEU A 34 -1.26 -2.53 -1.37
CA LEU A 34 -2.66 -2.65 -0.95
C LEU A 34 -3.23 -4.05 -1.25
N GLY A 35 -2.97 -4.58 -2.45
CA GLY A 35 -3.42 -5.92 -2.84
C GLY A 35 -2.75 -7.03 -2.03
N ALA A 36 -1.46 -6.88 -1.72
CA ALA A 36 -0.72 -7.84 -0.90
C ALA A 36 -1.24 -7.89 0.54
N VAL A 37 -1.53 -6.72 1.16
CA VAL A 37 -2.15 -6.66 2.50
C VAL A 37 -3.53 -7.29 2.48
N LEU A 38 -4.37 -6.99 1.48
CA LEU A 38 -5.71 -7.59 1.38
C LEU A 38 -5.62 -9.11 1.20
N SER A 39 -4.68 -9.61 0.38
CA SER A 39 -4.43 -11.05 0.25
C SER A 39 -4.00 -11.66 1.59
N ALA A 40 -3.11 -11.01 2.34
CA ALA A 40 -2.69 -11.49 3.66
C ALA A 40 -3.89 -11.56 4.64
N ILE A 41 -4.74 -10.52 4.68
CA ILE A 41 -5.93 -10.45 5.54
C ILE A 41 -6.91 -11.59 5.20
N VAL A 42 -7.22 -11.78 3.92
CA VAL A 42 -8.15 -12.84 3.46
C VAL A 42 -7.64 -14.23 3.82
N HIS A 43 -6.33 -14.43 3.90
CA HIS A 43 -5.69 -15.70 4.25
C HIS A 43 -5.26 -15.80 5.73
N GLY A 44 -5.76 -14.90 6.58
CA GLY A 44 -5.69 -15.05 8.03
C GLY A 44 -4.40 -14.58 8.68
N VAL A 45 -3.73 -13.56 8.14
CA VAL A 45 -2.65 -12.87 8.82
C VAL A 45 -3.10 -12.35 10.20
N ASP A 46 -2.21 -12.34 11.17
CA ASP A 46 -2.54 -11.89 12.53
C ASP A 46 -2.28 -10.40 12.73
N ILE A 47 -1.23 -9.87 12.13
CA ILE A 47 -0.80 -8.47 12.26
C ILE A 47 -0.45 -7.94 10.87
N VAL A 48 -0.78 -6.68 10.60
CA VAL A 48 -0.36 -5.97 9.40
C VAL A 48 0.19 -4.59 9.74
N ASP A 49 1.31 -4.25 9.14
CA ASP A 49 1.87 -2.91 9.22
C ASP A 49 1.16 -1.98 8.24
N THR A 50 0.78 -0.80 8.72
CA THR A 50 0.09 0.22 7.95
C THR A 50 0.68 1.60 8.21
N ASN A 51 0.31 2.57 7.37
CA ASN A 51 0.58 3.98 7.62
C ASN A 51 -0.73 4.76 7.78
N ILE A 52 -0.62 5.92 8.41
CA ILE A 52 -1.73 6.86 8.49
C ILE A 52 -1.88 7.60 7.15
N TRP A 53 -3.10 7.99 6.78
CA TRP A 53 -3.53 8.49 5.48
C TRP A 53 -2.52 9.39 4.75
N ASN A 54 -2.13 10.50 5.40
CA ASN A 54 -1.29 11.51 4.78
C ASN A 54 0.16 11.06 4.50
N PHE A 55 0.59 9.94 5.04
CA PHE A 55 1.93 9.38 4.90
C PHE A 55 1.93 7.97 4.30
N ALA A 56 0.78 7.50 3.81
CA ALA A 56 0.63 6.18 3.24
C ALA A 56 0.85 6.16 1.72
N GLY A 57 1.02 4.97 1.17
CA GLY A 57 1.19 4.74 -0.27
C GLY A 57 2.59 5.04 -0.80
N GLY A 58 2.83 4.78 -2.07
CA GLY A 58 4.14 4.95 -2.68
C GLY A 58 5.26 4.24 -1.93
N PRO A 59 6.29 4.97 -1.42
CA PRO A 59 7.40 4.36 -0.67
C PRO A 59 7.02 3.89 0.74
N ALA A 60 5.79 4.08 1.16
CA ALA A 60 5.28 3.69 2.47
C ALA A 60 4.31 2.49 2.37
N ALA A 61 3.84 1.99 3.54
CA ALA A 61 2.81 0.97 3.62
C ALA A 61 1.42 1.52 3.22
N PRO A 62 0.42 0.66 2.97
CA PRO A 62 -0.96 1.08 2.73
C PRO A 62 -1.57 1.87 3.89
N ALA A 63 -2.56 2.70 3.58
CA ALA A 63 -3.28 3.48 4.59
C ALA A 63 -4.16 2.58 5.48
N ILE A 64 -4.07 2.77 6.81
CA ILE A 64 -4.93 2.07 7.78
C ILE A 64 -6.42 2.30 7.49
N GLU A 65 -6.78 3.46 6.96
CA GLU A 65 -8.16 3.82 6.62
C GLU A 65 -8.72 2.95 5.49
N LEU A 66 -7.90 2.58 4.48
CA LEU A 66 -8.31 1.64 3.43
C LEU A 66 -8.45 0.22 4.01
N ILE A 67 -7.52 -0.18 4.87
CA ILE A 67 -7.56 -1.48 5.54
C ILE A 67 -8.79 -1.58 6.45
N TYR A 68 -9.14 -0.50 7.15
CA TYR A 68 -10.36 -0.43 7.94
C TYR A 68 -11.63 -0.68 7.11
N ILE A 69 -11.74 -0.11 5.90
CA ILE A 69 -12.89 -0.34 5.01
C ILE A 69 -12.94 -1.82 4.59
N PHE A 70 -11.81 -2.40 4.18
CA PHE A 70 -11.73 -3.82 3.82
C PHE A 70 -12.14 -4.73 4.98
N CYS A 71 -11.59 -4.49 6.17
CA CYS A 71 -11.92 -5.28 7.36
C CYS A 71 -13.39 -5.15 7.73
N LYS A 72 -13.97 -3.96 7.68
CA LYS A 72 -15.39 -3.72 7.92
C LYS A 72 -16.27 -4.52 6.93
N LYS A 73 -15.94 -4.52 5.64
CA LYS A 73 -16.66 -5.31 4.62
C LYS A 73 -16.47 -6.83 4.80
N LEU A 74 -15.33 -7.25 5.34
CA LEU A 74 -15.05 -8.65 5.68
C LEU A 74 -15.65 -9.10 7.01
N GLY A 75 -16.21 -8.19 7.81
CA GLY A 75 -16.69 -8.48 9.16
C GLY A 75 -15.59 -8.72 10.18
N ILE A 76 -14.38 -8.18 9.93
CA ILE A 76 -13.23 -8.26 10.81
C ILE A 76 -13.19 -6.99 11.65
N GLU A 77 -13.17 -7.14 12.97
CA GLU A 77 -12.97 -6.04 13.90
C GLU A 77 -11.49 -5.75 14.06
N LEU A 78 -11.10 -4.47 13.88
CA LEU A 78 -9.74 -4.00 14.11
C LEU A 78 -9.63 -3.43 15.53
N ASP A 79 -8.61 -3.85 16.27
CA ASP A 79 -8.25 -3.27 17.58
C ASP A 79 -7.48 -1.95 17.38
N VAL A 80 -8.13 -0.99 16.71
CA VAL A 80 -7.58 0.34 16.41
C VAL A 80 -8.61 1.41 16.70
N ASN A 81 -8.23 2.42 17.47
CA ASN A 81 -9.07 3.59 17.71
C ASN A 81 -9.08 4.52 16.49
N MET A 82 -9.99 4.27 15.55
CA MET A 82 -10.12 5.04 14.32
C MET A 82 -10.51 6.51 14.53
N GLU A 83 -11.16 6.85 15.65
CA GLU A 83 -11.43 8.27 16.01
C GLU A 83 -10.13 8.99 16.35
N ALA A 84 -9.22 8.34 17.06
CA ALA A 84 -7.89 8.88 17.35
C ALA A 84 -7.09 9.01 16.05
N VAL A 85 -7.13 8.01 15.16
CA VAL A 85 -6.50 8.07 13.83
C VAL A 85 -7.00 9.28 13.03
N ALA A 86 -8.30 9.51 12.99
CA ALA A 86 -8.88 10.66 12.28
C ALA A 86 -8.42 12.02 12.84
N LYS A 87 -8.31 12.14 14.17
CA LYS A 87 -7.78 13.34 14.83
C LYS A 87 -6.32 13.58 14.46
N ILE A 88 -5.50 12.53 14.55
CA ILE A 88 -4.07 12.60 14.21
C ILE A 88 -3.88 12.97 12.74
N ASN A 89 -4.66 12.38 11.82
CA ASN A 89 -4.60 12.73 10.41
C ASN A 89 -4.86 14.21 10.13
N LYS A 90 -5.80 14.81 10.83
CA LYS A 90 -6.11 16.23 10.72
C LYS A 90 -4.90 17.11 11.09
N GLU A 91 -4.23 16.78 12.18
CA GLU A 91 -3.01 17.49 12.62
C GLU A 91 -1.83 17.25 11.66
N LEU A 92 -1.64 15.99 11.24
CA LEU A 92 -0.57 15.59 10.33
C LEU A 92 -0.72 16.20 8.93
N TYR A 93 -1.92 16.59 8.51
CA TYR A 93 -2.12 17.24 7.21
C TYR A 93 -1.28 18.51 7.05
N THR A 94 -1.25 19.36 8.08
CA THR A 94 -0.45 20.60 8.07
C THR A 94 1.05 20.28 7.95
N ILE A 95 1.54 19.34 8.76
CA ILE A 95 2.94 18.90 8.74
C ILE A 95 3.28 18.32 7.37
N ARG A 96 2.39 17.49 6.81
CA ARG A 96 2.61 16.89 5.48
C ARG A 96 2.68 17.95 4.37
N LYS A 97 1.88 19.03 4.49
CA LYS A 97 1.93 20.17 3.57
C LYS A 97 3.25 20.93 3.65
N GLU A 98 3.80 21.12 4.82
CA GLU A 98 5.13 21.73 4.99
C GLU A 98 6.23 20.89 4.36
N LEU A 99 6.13 19.56 4.46
CA LEU A 99 7.09 18.62 3.88
C LEU A 99 7.00 18.51 2.34
N GLU A 100 5.90 19.01 1.73
CA GLU A 100 5.71 19.00 0.26
C GLU A 100 6.88 19.65 -0.50
N ALA A 101 7.56 20.61 0.12
CA ALA A 101 8.72 21.28 -0.50
C ALA A 101 9.87 20.31 -0.79
N TYR A 102 9.94 19.18 -0.10
CA TYR A 102 10.99 18.17 -0.23
C TYR A 102 10.58 16.97 -1.09
N ASP A 103 9.30 16.88 -1.47
CA ASP A 103 8.80 15.78 -2.29
C ASP A 103 9.33 15.84 -3.72
N ALA A 104 9.79 14.70 -4.22
CA ALA A 104 10.15 14.56 -5.64
C ALA A 104 8.92 14.64 -6.56
N VAL A 105 7.77 14.15 -6.08
CA VAL A 105 6.46 14.24 -6.76
C VAL A 105 5.47 14.85 -5.77
N LYS A 106 4.92 16.00 -6.13
CA LYS A 106 3.95 16.73 -5.29
C LYS A 106 2.56 16.10 -5.42
N GLN A 107 2.39 14.95 -4.81
CA GLN A 107 1.14 14.20 -4.83
C GLN A 107 0.78 13.74 -3.42
N PHE A 108 -0.44 14.07 -2.98
CA PHE A 108 -0.99 13.61 -1.71
C PHE A 108 -2.33 12.95 -1.93
N PRO A 109 -2.72 12.06 -1.02
CA PRO A 109 -4.08 11.56 -1.03
C PRO A 109 -5.08 12.68 -0.74
N ASN A 110 -6.23 12.62 -1.41
CA ASN A 110 -7.36 13.51 -1.13
C ASN A 110 -7.82 13.28 0.32
N PRO A 111 -8.23 14.33 1.05
CA PRO A 111 -8.74 14.16 2.41
C PRO A 111 -9.90 13.16 2.45
N PHE A 112 -9.85 12.24 3.40
CA PHE A 112 -10.89 11.23 3.60
C PHE A 112 -10.90 10.73 5.04
N ASN A 113 -12.11 10.52 5.57
CA ASN A 113 -12.33 9.94 6.90
C ASN A 113 -13.36 8.80 6.79
N PRO A 114 -12.96 7.54 6.95
CA PRO A 114 -13.86 6.40 6.78
C PRO A 114 -14.99 6.30 7.81
N LEU A 115 -14.94 7.14 8.87
CA LEU A 115 -15.99 7.19 9.89
C LEU A 115 -17.14 8.14 9.52
N THR A 116 -16.87 9.17 8.72
CA THR A 116 -17.83 10.26 8.42
C THR A 116 -18.16 10.39 6.95
N ASP A 117 -17.23 10.05 6.08
CA ASP A 117 -17.37 10.25 4.65
C ASP A 117 -18.03 9.04 3.98
N THR A 118 -18.86 9.32 2.98
CA THR A 118 -19.54 8.28 2.21
C THR A 118 -18.81 8.09 0.87
N LEU A 119 -18.50 6.85 0.53
CA LEU A 119 -17.94 6.51 -0.76
C LEU A 119 -19.02 6.57 -1.85
N PRO A 120 -18.70 7.08 -3.06
CA PRO A 120 -19.54 6.86 -4.24
C PRO A 120 -19.75 5.35 -4.49
N ALA A 121 -20.92 4.96 -4.95
CA ALA A 121 -21.28 3.55 -5.11
C ALA A 121 -20.31 2.77 -6.04
N ASN A 122 -19.78 3.42 -7.08
CA ASN A 122 -18.79 2.80 -7.96
C ASN A 122 -17.43 2.59 -7.26
N ILE A 123 -17.06 3.45 -6.34
CA ILE A 123 -15.82 3.31 -5.55
C ILE A 123 -16.01 2.27 -4.46
N ASP A 124 -17.15 2.31 -3.75
CA ASP A 124 -17.49 1.29 -2.75
C ASP A 124 -17.49 -0.13 -3.36
N LYS A 125 -17.99 -0.26 -4.60
CA LYS A 125 -17.94 -1.51 -5.36
C LYS A 125 -16.52 -2.01 -5.63
N LEU A 126 -15.53 -1.13 -5.86
CA LEU A 126 -14.14 -1.54 -6.08
C LEU A 126 -13.56 -2.28 -4.86
N PHE A 127 -13.96 -1.91 -3.64
CA PHE A 127 -13.58 -2.66 -2.44
C PHE A 127 -14.17 -4.07 -2.43
N ASP A 128 -15.43 -4.23 -2.85
CA ASP A 128 -16.06 -5.55 -2.97
C ASP A 128 -15.41 -6.40 -4.06
N ASP A 129 -15.09 -5.78 -5.21
CA ASP A 129 -14.40 -6.44 -6.32
C ASP A 129 -12.98 -6.89 -5.91
N ALA A 130 -12.23 -6.05 -5.19
CA ALA A 130 -10.93 -6.41 -4.65
C ALA A 130 -11.00 -7.58 -3.66
N ILE A 131 -11.99 -7.57 -2.75
CA ILE A 131 -12.21 -8.67 -1.80
C ILE A 131 -12.54 -9.97 -2.54
N ALA A 132 -13.41 -9.91 -3.55
CA ALA A 132 -13.76 -11.07 -4.35
C ALA A 132 -12.56 -11.64 -5.12
N ALA A 133 -11.74 -10.76 -5.70
CA ALA A 133 -10.52 -11.12 -6.40
C ALA A 133 -9.47 -11.76 -5.47
N ALA A 134 -9.27 -11.19 -4.26
CA ALA A 134 -8.38 -11.76 -3.26
C ALA A 134 -8.83 -13.16 -2.81
N LYS A 135 -10.13 -13.36 -2.55
CA LYS A 135 -10.70 -14.65 -2.18
C LYS A 135 -10.58 -15.72 -3.26
N SER A 136 -10.60 -15.31 -4.53
CA SER A 136 -10.43 -16.21 -5.67
C SER A 136 -9.00 -16.35 -6.16
N ASN A 137 -8.03 -15.71 -5.48
CA ASN A 137 -6.62 -15.62 -5.90
C ASN A 137 -6.44 -15.09 -7.33
N ASN A 138 -7.32 -14.20 -7.77
CA ASN A 138 -7.21 -13.51 -9.06
C ASN A 138 -6.36 -12.24 -8.90
N GLU A 139 -5.05 -12.38 -9.08
CA GLU A 139 -4.09 -11.29 -8.88
C GLU A 139 -4.35 -10.09 -9.80
N GLU A 140 -4.65 -10.34 -11.07
CA GLU A 140 -4.88 -9.26 -12.05
C GLU A 140 -6.07 -8.39 -11.66
N ALA A 141 -7.23 -9.00 -11.39
CA ALA A 141 -8.41 -8.29 -10.95
C ALA A 141 -8.22 -7.60 -9.59
N LEU A 142 -7.47 -8.23 -8.68
CA LEU A 142 -7.15 -7.64 -7.39
C LEU A 142 -6.30 -6.37 -7.54
N LEU A 143 -5.25 -6.42 -8.33
CA LEU A 143 -4.38 -5.26 -8.56
C LEU A 143 -5.11 -4.15 -9.31
N GLU A 144 -5.94 -4.49 -10.31
CA GLU A 144 -6.76 -3.52 -11.04
C GLU A 144 -7.69 -2.76 -10.07
N ALA A 145 -8.43 -3.48 -9.23
CA ALA A 145 -9.33 -2.87 -8.25
C ALA A 145 -8.57 -2.02 -7.20
N CYS A 146 -7.46 -2.53 -6.66
CA CYS A 146 -6.64 -1.79 -5.70
C CYS A 146 -6.04 -0.51 -6.32
N HIS A 147 -5.51 -0.57 -7.52
CA HIS A 147 -4.97 0.62 -8.20
C HIS A 147 -6.06 1.64 -8.52
N ALA A 148 -7.28 1.19 -8.86
CA ALA A 148 -8.41 2.09 -9.06
C ALA A 148 -8.82 2.80 -7.76
N ILE A 149 -8.81 2.09 -6.61
CA ILE A 149 -9.03 2.68 -5.29
C ILE A 149 -7.94 3.72 -4.97
N GLU A 150 -6.66 3.34 -5.12
CA GLU A 150 -5.52 4.23 -4.85
C GLU A 150 -5.57 5.48 -5.75
N ALA A 151 -5.91 5.31 -7.03
CA ALA A 151 -6.06 6.41 -7.98
C ALA A 151 -7.21 7.37 -7.63
N TYR A 152 -8.36 6.84 -7.19
CA TYR A 152 -9.48 7.66 -6.73
C TYR A 152 -9.08 8.60 -5.58
N PHE A 153 -8.31 8.09 -4.64
CA PHE A 153 -7.83 8.86 -3.50
C PHE A 153 -6.56 9.66 -3.79
N ASN A 154 -6.05 9.63 -5.00
CA ASN A 154 -4.81 10.32 -5.42
C ASN A 154 -3.55 9.85 -4.68
N PHE A 155 -3.46 8.56 -4.34
CA PHE A 155 -2.22 7.96 -3.88
C PHE A 155 -1.19 7.86 -5.02
N PRO A 156 0.13 7.80 -4.70
CA PRO A 156 1.18 7.66 -5.70
C PRO A 156 0.99 6.43 -6.58
N LYS A 157 1.21 6.60 -7.88
CA LYS A 157 1.14 5.50 -8.86
C LYS A 157 2.27 4.49 -8.64
N PRO A 158 2.08 3.23 -9.09
CA PRO A 158 3.15 2.23 -9.10
C PRO A 158 4.41 2.72 -9.83
N ASN A 159 5.56 2.41 -9.28
CA ASN A 159 6.84 2.67 -9.92
C ASN A 159 7.25 1.46 -10.77
N GLU A 160 7.11 1.58 -12.09
CA GLU A 160 7.38 0.50 -13.02
C GLU A 160 8.85 0.07 -13.08
N LEU A 161 9.80 0.97 -12.80
CA LEU A 161 11.22 0.60 -12.71
C LEU A 161 11.48 -0.30 -11.51
N VAL A 162 10.90 0.06 -10.34
CA VAL A 162 10.99 -0.74 -9.11
C VAL A 162 10.31 -2.10 -9.31
N LYS A 163 9.16 -2.12 -9.96
CA LYS A 163 8.41 -3.34 -10.26
C LYS A 163 9.20 -4.29 -11.16
N LYS A 164 9.79 -3.78 -12.25
CA LYS A 164 10.56 -4.57 -13.22
C LYS A 164 11.88 -5.10 -12.67
N ALA A 165 12.58 -4.30 -11.86
CA ALA A 165 13.86 -4.69 -11.29
C ALA A 165 13.74 -5.46 -9.98
N GLU A 166 12.51 -5.67 -9.47
CA GLU A 166 12.23 -6.36 -8.21
C GLU A 166 13.02 -5.83 -7.00
N VAL A 167 13.39 -4.55 -7.03
CA VAL A 167 14.19 -3.88 -5.99
C VAL A 167 13.30 -3.38 -4.86
N PRO A 168 13.69 -3.55 -3.59
CA PRO A 168 12.99 -2.91 -2.49
C PRO A 168 12.92 -1.39 -2.66
N GLY A 169 11.74 -0.78 -2.41
CA GLY A 169 11.53 0.66 -2.63
C GLY A 169 12.50 1.56 -1.89
N GLY A 170 12.93 1.19 -0.67
CA GLY A 170 13.94 1.90 0.10
C GLY A 170 15.32 1.89 -0.58
N MET A 171 15.72 0.79 -1.20
CA MET A 171 16.97 0.72 -1.97
C MET A 171 16.90 1.62 -3.20
N TYR A 172 15.78 1.61 -3.92
CA TYR A 172 15.55 2.49 -5.05
C TYR A 172 15.66 3.99 -4.66
N THR A 173 14.98 4.41 -3.59
CA THR A 173 15.01 5.80 -3.14
C THR A 173 16.40 6.23 -2.69
N ASN A 174 17.15 5.36 -2.00
CA ASN A 174 18.54 5.62 -1.62
C ASN A 174 19.44 5.75 -2.86
N MET A 175 19.31 4.86 -3.84
CA MET A 175 20.08 4.94 -5.09
C MET A 175 19.78 6.24 -5.85
N VAL A 176 18.50 6.61 -5.98
CA VAL A 176 18.10 7.89 -6.59
C VAL A 176 18.70 9.09 -5.86
N ALA A 177 18.69 9.08 -4.53
CA ALA A 177 19.30 10.15 -3.73
C ALA A 177 20.80 10.27 -3.97
N GLN A 178 21.52 9.14 -3.97
CA GLN A 178 22.96 9.11 -4.24
C GLN A 178 23.29 9.57 -5.67
N LEU A 179 22.57 9.08 -6.68
CA LEU A 179 22.77 9.49 -8.07
C LEU A 179 22.52 11.00 -8.28
N LYS A 180 21.53 11.56 -7.60
CA LYS A 180 21.28 13.01 -7.60
C LYS A 180 22.47 13.79 -7.01
N GLN A 181 23.02 13.35 -5.88
CA GLN A 181 24.19 13.98 -5.26
C GLN A 181 25.42 13.92 -6.16
N LEU A 182 25.57 12.85 -6.94
CA LEU A 182 26.67 12.65 -7.88
C LEU A 182 26.42 13.30 -9.25
N ASN A 183 25.28 13.93 -9.49
CA ASN A 183 24.83 14.43 -10.79
C ASN A 183 24.86 13.36 -11.90
N SER A 184 24.52 12.11 -11.56
CA SER A 184 24.60 10.93 -12.43
C SER A 184 23.25 10.24 -12.60
N MET A 185 22.15 11.01 -12.67
CA MET A 185 20.80 10.46 -12.83
C MET A 185 20.58 9.77 -14.19
N ASP A 186 21.40 10.09 -15.18
CA ASP A 186 21.41 9.51 -16.52
C ASP A 186 21.71 8.01 -16.53
N ILE A 187 22.44 7.50 -15.52
CA ILE A 187 22.74 6.05 -15.41
C ILE A 187 21.70 5.25 -14.64
N LEU A 188 20.62 5.87 -14.11
CA LEU A 188 19.65 5.20 -13.26
C LEU A 188 19.01 3.97 -13.94
N GLU A 189 18.55 4.11 -15.17
CA GLU A 189 17.92 3.02 -15.90
C GLU A 189 18.86 1.85 -16.17
N ASP A 190 20.12 2.17 -16.49
CA ASP A 190 21.13 1.13 -16.75
C ASP A 190 21.56 0.44 -15.45
N ALA A 191 21.68 1.19 -14.34
CA ALA A 191 21.92 0.62 -13.03
C ALA A 191 20.78 -0.33 -12.62
N MET A 192 19.52 0.05 -12.87
CA MET A 192 18.35 -0.80 -12.56
C MET A 192 18.30 -2.08 -13.40
N LYS A 193 18.81 -2.08 -14.64
CA LYS A 193 18.90 -3.28 -15.49
C LYS A 193 19.97 -4.28 -15.04
N LEU A 194 20.98 -3.82 -14.27
CA LEU A 194 22.07 -4.65 -13.76
C LEU A 194 21.70 -5.37 -12.45
N ILE A 195 20.57 -5.04 -11.85
CA ILE A 195 20.07 -5.73 -10.66
C ILE A 195 19.41 -7.04 -11.14
N PRO A 196 19.85 -8.20 -10.62
CA PRO A 196 19.39 -9.51 -11.09
C PRO A 196 17.94 -9.81 -10.68
#